data_d6e01b2c921d7a7d5a14b23a641a2156
#
_entry.id   d6e01b2c921d7a7d5a14b23a641a2156
#
_cell.length_a   1.000
_cell.length_b   1.000
_cell.length_c   1.000
_cell.angle_alpha   90.00
_cell.angle_beta   90.00
_cell.angle_gamma   90.00
#
_symmetry.space_group_name_H-M   'P 1'
#
loop_
_entity.id
_entity.type
_entity.pdbx_description
1 polymer ?
#
loop_
_entity_poly.entity_id
_entity_poly.type
_entity_poly.pdbx_seq_one_letter_code
_entity_poly.pdbx_strand_id
1 'polypeptide(L)'
;MRINRTIFFILITFSILVGLQAIAAESHTINAEARRFVADIVHIQVGDSVAWINMTSHNTVSIDGMIPEGAEPWRSDMGENYQLTLNVEGVYAYVCEPHLGFGMVGLIVVGEPTNLEKVREVASKLVGPYRRIIGKLKKVSAPK
;
A
#
# COMPACT_ATOMS: atom_id res chain seq x y z
N MET A 1 17.55 -41.66 -65.12
CA MET A 1 17.93 -40.41 -64.47
C MET A 1 16.97 -40.21 -63.29
N ARG A 2 17.42 -40.51 -62.05
CA ARG A 2 16.57 -40.43 -60.81
C ARG A 2 16.91 -39.11 -60.10
N ILE A 3 15.91 -38.23 -60.00
CA ILE A 3 16.05 -36.98 -59.31
C ILE A 3 15.66 -37.24 -57.83
N ASN A 4 16.64 -37.19 -56.92
CA ASN A 4 16.42 -37.21 -55.47
C ASN A 4 15.94 -35.85 -55.01
N ARG A 5 14.68 -35.75 -54.60
CA ARG A 5 14.15 -34.55 -53.92
C ARG A 5 14.34 -34.72 -52.42
N THR A 6 15.42 -34.14 -51.91
CA THR A 6 15.66 -33.99 -50.49
C THR A 6 14.81 -32.81 -50.01
N ILE A 7 13.74 -33.07 -49.26
CA ILE A 7 12.90 -32.06 -48.62
C ILE A 7 13.59 -31.63 -47.35
N PHE A 8 14.09 -30.40 -47.33
CA PHE A 8 14.69 -29.75 -46.13
C PHE A 8 13.53 -29.21 -45.26
N PHE A 9 13.21 -29.87 -44.15
CA PHE A 9 12.31 -29.34 -43.13
C PHE A 9 13.07 -28.35 -42.28
N ILE A 10 12.82 -27.06 -42.47
CA ILE A 10 13.29 -25.99 -41.56
C ILE A 10 12.28 -25.93 -40.40
N LEU A 11 12.66 -26.48 -39.26
CA LEU A 11 11.98 -26.30 -37.99
C LEU A 11 12.30 -24.88 -37.48
N ILE A 12 11.39 -23.94 -37.72
CA ILE A 12 11.43 -22.62 -37.09
C ILE A 12 10.90 -22.75 -35.65
N THR A 13 11.79 -22.88 -34.69
CA THR A 13 11.46 -22.81 -33.27
C THR A 13 11.19 -21.33 -32.92
N PHE A 14 9.91 -20.97 -32.85
CA PHE A 14 9.48 -19.67 -32.37
C PHE A 14 9.61 -19.63 -30.84
N SER A 15 10.74 -19.19 -30.33
CA SER A 15 10.93 -18.95 -28.89
C SER A 15 10.13 -17.72 -28.49
N ILE A 16 8.96 -17.97 -27.83
CA ILE A 16 8.20 -16.91 -27.16
C ILE A 16 8.99 -16.48 -25.93
N LEU A 17 9.73 -15.40 -26.05
CA LEU A 17 10.37 -14.73 -24.91
C LEU A 17 9.26 -13.99 -24.15
N VAL A 18 8.64 -14.64 -23.16
CA VAL A 18 7.76 -13.97 -22.21
C VAL A 18 8.65 -13.09 -21.34
N GLY A 19 8.77 -11.83 -21.72
CA GLY A 19 9.48 -10.85 -20.95
C GLY A 19 8.75 -10.63 -19.61
N LEU A 20 9.34 -11.09 -18.51
CA LEU A 20 8.91 -10.73 -17.17
C LEU A 20 9.18 -9.23 -17.01
N GLN A 21 8.15 -8.42 -17.19
CA GLN A 21 8.25 -6.98 -16.94
C GLN A 21 8.30 -6.80 -15.43
N ALA A 22 9.48 -6.52 -14.88
CA ALA A 22 9.61 -6.03 -13.51
C ALA A 22 8.90 -4.67 -13.44
N ILE A 23 7.79 -4.60 -12.69
CA ILE A 23 7.17 -3.33 -12.36
C ILE A 23 8.15 -2.61 -11.43
N ALA A 24 8.63 -1.43 -11.87
CA ALA A 24 9.51 -0.63 -11.03
C ALA A 24 8.72 -0.12 -9.81
N ALA A 25 9.32 -0.22 -8.62
CA ALA A 25 8.73 0.30 -7.39
C ALA A 25 8.51 1.82 -7.51
N GLU A 26 7.31 2.27 -7.16
CA GLU A 26 6.91 3.67 -7.23
C GLU A 26 6.91 4.31 -5.82
N SER A 27 7.07 5.64 -5.76
CA SER A 27 6.99 6.40 -4.52
C SER A 27 5.76 7.31 -4.54
N HIS A 28 4.87 7.08 -3.58
CA HIS A 28 3.62 7.82 -3.41
C HIS A 28 3.74 8.84 -2.28
N THR A 29 3.32 10.07 -2.54
CA THR A 29 3.46 11.16 -1.56
C THR A 29 2.16 11.40 -0.79
N ILE A 30 2.27 11.49 0.55
CA ILE A 30 1.21 11.92 1.45
C ILE A 30 1.65 13.26 2.05
N ASN A 31 0.89 14.30 1.80
CA ASN A 31 1.16 15.62 2.35
C ASN A 31 0.46 15.80 3.71
N ALA A 32 1.21 16.21 4.75
CA ALA A 32 0.61 16.60 6.02
C ALA A 32 0.17 18.08 5.95
N GLU A 33 -1.13 18.29 6.09
CA GLU A 33 -1.72 19.61 6.26
C GLU A 33 -2.16 19.78 7.72
N ALA A 34 -2.54 20.97 8.12
CA ALA A 34 -2.77 21.36 9.51
C ALA A 34 -3.42 20.30 10.43
N ARG A 35 -4.39 19.53 9.96
CA ARG A 35 -5.13 18.51 10.74
C ARG A 35 -5.53 17.27 9.95
N ARG A 36 -4.91 17.05 8.80
CA ARG A 36 -5.23 15.91 7.93
C ARG A 36 -4.04 15.48 7.10
N PHE A 37 -4.05 14.24 6.69
CA PHE A 37 -3.21 13.75 5.60
C PHE A 37 -3.92 13.93 4.25
N VAL A 38 -3.17 14.32 3.23
CA VAL A 38 -3.59 14.43 1.83
C VAL A 38 -2.58 13.67 0.96
N ALA A 39 -2.93 12.60 0.30
CA ALA A 39 -4.17 11.85 0.29
C ALA A 39 -4.38 11.07 1.61
N ASP A 40 -5.62 10.93 2.06
CA ASP A 40 -5.95 10.24 3.31
C ASP A 40 -6.28 8.75 3.13
N ILE A 41 -6.39 8.30 1.89
CA ILE A 41 -6.42 6.90 1.45
C ILE A 41 -5.53 6.80 0.21
N VAL A 42 -4.52 5.94 0.24
CA VAL A 42 -3.59 5.72 -0.88
C VAL A 42 -3.61 4.24 -1.26
N HIS A 43 -3.72 3.96 -2.56
CA HIS A 43 -3.61 2.61 -3.11
C HIS A 43 -2.26 2.48 -3.80
N ILE A 44 -1.49 1.46 -3.45
CA ILE A 44 -0.14 1.20 -3.96
C ILE A 44 0.05 -0.27 -4.29
N GLN A 45 1.14 -0.60 -4.98
CA GLN A 45 1.54 -1.99 -5.23
C GLN A 45 2.51 -2.49 -4.15
N VAL A 46 2.63 -3.81 -4.04
CA VAL A 46 3.66 -4.44 -3.19
C VAL A 46 5.05 -3.99 -3.66
N GLY A 47 5.88 -3.54 -2.72
CA GLY A 47 7.21 -3.02 -3.00
C GLY A 47 7.28 -1.52 -3.25
N ASP A 48 6.14 -0.83 -3.39
CA ASP A 48 6.10 0.63 -3.46
C ASP A 48 6.45 1.27 -2.12
N SER A 49 6.83 2.54 -2.19
CA SER A 49 7.11 3.37 -1.02
C SER A 49 6.06 4.46 -0.84
N VAL A 50 5.83 4.84 0.41
CA VAL A 50 5.04 6.01 0.79
C VAL A 50 5.94 7.00 1.49
N ALA A 51 5.92 8.26 1.05
CA ALA A 51 6.65 9.36 1.64
C ALA A 51 5.68 10.37 2.26
N TRP A 52 5.76 10.57 3.58
CA TRP A 52 5.06 11.66 4.28
C TRP A 52 5.94 12.90 4.27
N ILE A 53 5.40 14.01 3.77
CA ILE A 53 6.08 15.30 3.67
C ILE A 53 5.35 16.40 4.43
N ASN A 54 6.03 17.51 4.67
CA ASN A 54 5.54 18.66 5.46
C ASN A 54 5.18 18.27 6.91
N MET A 55 5.99 17.43 7.51
CA MET A 55 5.72 16.80 8.80
C MET A 55 6.12 17.66 10.02
N THR A 56 6.43 18.95 9.87
CA THR A 56 7.01 19.85 10.92
C THR A 56 6.33 19.77 12.29
N SER A 57 5.01 19.54 12.36
CA SER A 57 4.27 19.38 13.62
C SER A 57 3.54 18.04 13.69
N HIS A 58 3.96 17.08 12.91
CA HIS A 58 3.30 15.81 12.69
C HIS A 58 4.25 14.64 12.93
N ASN A 59 3.67 13.46 13.12
CA ASN A 59 4.32 12.18 12.95
C ASN A 59 3.37 11.22 12.22
N THR A 60 3.86 10.05 11.87
CA THR A 60 3.05 8.96 11.34
C THR A 60 3.32 7.70 12.14
N VAL A 61 2.25 7.08 12.64
CA VAL A 61 2.33 5.90 13.49
C VAL A 61 1.28 4.89 13.06
N SER A 62 1.73 3.66 12.79
CA SER A 62 0.79 2.56 12.51
C SER A 62 -0.07 2.25 13.73
N ILE A 63 -1.32 1.84 13.50
CA ILE A 63 -2.24 1.46 14.57
C ILE A 63 -2.11 -0.04 14.83
N ASP A 64 -1.90 -0.41 16.08
CA ASP A 64 -1.81 -1.81 16.51
C ASP A 64 -3.04 -2.63 16.10
N GLY A 65 -2.80 -3.83 15.58
CA GLY A 65 -3.85 -4.71 15.06
C GLY A 65 -4.51 -4.26 13.75
N MET A 66 -4.07 -3.13 13.15
CA MET A 66 -4.63 -2.57 11.92
C MET A 66 -3.62 -2.47 10.78
N ILE A 67 -2.61 -3.34 10.80
CA ILE A 67 -1.69 -3.61 9.71
C ILE A 67 -1.75 -5.11 9.37
N PRO A 68 -1.32 -5.54 8.17
CA PRO A 68 -1.28 -6.95 7.81
C PRO A 68 -0.37 -7.78 8.73
N GLU A 69 -0.68 -9.05 8.88
CA GLU A 69 0.20 -10.00 9.55
C GLU A 69 1.52 -10.12 8.79
N GLY A 70 2.64 -10.10 9.51
CA GLY A 70 3.99 -10.10 8.93
C GLY A 70 4.50 -8.74 8.47
N ALA A 71 3.67 -7.68 8.53
CA ALA A 71 4.14 -6.33 8.32
C ALA A 71 4.74 -5.74 9.60
N GLU A 72 5.81 -4.95 9.43
CA GLU A 72 6.45 -4.26 10.55
C GLU A 72 5.66 -2.99 10.93
N PRO A 73 5.36 -2.78 12.22
CA PRO A 73 4.80 -1.52 12.69
C PRO A 73 5.83 -0.39 12.58
N TRP A 74 5.35 0.85 12.43
CA TRP A 74 6.24 2.01 12.37
C TRP A 74 5.79 3.15 13.28
N ARG A 75 6.76 3.97 13.64
CA ARG A 75 6.59 5.28 14.29
C ARG A 75 7.69 6.19 13.77
N SER A 76 7.33 7.28 13.09
CA SER A 76 8.30 8.30 12.69
C SER A 76 8.62 9.23 13.85
N ASP A 77 9.78 9.89 13.76
CA ASP A 77 10.11 10.99 14.65
C ASP A 77 9.16 12.19 14.41
N MET A 78 9.00 13.00 15.47
CA MET A 78 8.17 14.19 15.40
C MET A 78 8.84 15.29 14.58
N GLY A 79 8.11 15.82 13.62
CA GLY A 79 8.57 16.96 12.83
C GLY A 79 9.42 16.59 11.62
N GLU A 80 9.73 15.32 11.42
CA GLU A 80 10.57 14.85 10.33
C GLU A 80 9.76 14.18 9.23
N ASN A 81 10.10 14.46 7.97
CA ASN A 81 9.57 13.71 6.83
C ASN A 81 9.98 12.22 6.97
N TYR A 82 9.09 11.35 6.58
CA TYR A 82 9.29 9.92 6.75
C TYR A 82 8.97 9.15 5.47
N GLN A 83 9.71 8.08 5.20
CA GLN A 83 9.44 7.21 4.06
C GLN A 83 9.50 5.75 4.50
N LEU A 84 8.59 4.95 3.96
CA LEU A 84 8.46 3.52 4.25
C LEU A 84 8.13 2.76 2.97
N THR A 85 8.83 1.63 2.75
CA THR A 85 8.51 0.66 1.69
C THR A 85 7.61 -0.43 2.25
N LEU A 86 6.53 -0.78 1.57
CA LEU A 86 5.52 -1.73 2.04
C LEU A 86 5.52 -2.99 1.17
N ASN A 87 5.89 -4.12 1.77
CA ASN A 87 6.11 -5.39 1.08
C ASN A 87 5.04 -6.45 1.38
N VAL A 88 4.04 -6.15 2.20
CA VAL A 88 2.97 -7.09 2.56
C VAL A 88 1.63 -6.53 2.10
N GLU A 89 0.86 -7.32 1.38
CA GLU A 89 -0.48 -6.93 0.91
C GLU A 89 -1.45 -6.73 2.06
N GLY A 90 -2.33 -5.73 1.92
CA GLY A 90 -3.40 -5.47 2.86
C GLY A 90 -3.62 -3.99 3.16
N VAL A 91 -4.45 -3.75 4.16
CA VAL A 91 -4.80 -2.42 4.67
C VAL A 91 -3.92 -2.08 5.86
N TYR A 92 -3.33 -0.89 5.82
CA TYR A 92 -2.55 -0.29 6.90
C TYR A 92 -3.25 0.98 7.37
N ALA A 93 -3.64 1.03 8.63
CA ALA A 93 -4.18 2.23 9.24
C ALA A 93 -3.12 2.94 10.09
N TYR A 94 -3.09 4.26 10.02
CA TYR A 94 -2.12 5.07 10.73
C TYR A 94 -2.73 6.40 11.21
N VAL A 95 -2.04 7.03 12.16
CA VAL A 95 -2.45 8.28 12.79
C VAL A 95 -1.31 9.28 12.84
N CYS A 96 -1.66 10.56 13.02
CA CYS A 96 -0.78 11.58 13.56
C CYS A 96 -1.11 11.75 15.04
N GLU A 97 -0.20 11.40 15.94
CA GLU A 97 -0.49 11.41 17.38
C GLU A 97 -0.87 12.78 17.93
N PRO A 98 -0.12 13.88 17.66
CA PRO A 98 -0.49 15.20 18.18
C PRO A 98 -1.83 15.71 17.64
N HIS A 99 -2.26 15.23 16.46
CA HIS A 99 -3.51 15.67 15.84
C HIS A 99 -4.60 14.60 15.82
N LEU A 100 -4.43 13.51 16.58
CA LEU A 100 -5.44 12.48 16.70
C LEU A 100 -6.78 13.02 17.21
N GLY A 101 -6.77 13.98 18.16
CA GLY A 101 -7.97 14.65 18.65
C GLY A 101 -8.81 15.31 17.56
N PHE A 102 -8.20 15.70 16.45
CA PHE A 102 -8.87 16.22 15.26
C PHE A 102 -9.23 15.11 14.24
N GLY A 103 -8.85 13.85 14.54
CA GLY A 103 -9.05 12.71 13.66
C GLY A 103 -8.12 12.71 12.46
N MET A 104 -6.86 13.13 12.63
CA MET A 104 -5.82 13.03 11.61
C MET A 104 -5.35 11.58 11.48
N VAL A 105 -6.03 10.84 10.63
CA VAL A 105 -5.82 9.40 10.37
C VAL A 105 -5.78 9.14 8.88
N GLY A 106 -5.08 8.08 8.47
CA GLY A 106 -5.01 7.67 7.07
C GLY A 106 -5.03 6.15 6.90
N LEU A 107 -5.23 5.72 5.66
CA LEU A 107 -5.13 4.34 5.20
C LEU A 107 -4.17 4.24 4.03
N ILE A 108 -3.40 3.16 4.01
CA ILE A 108 -2.68 2.70 2.82
C ILE A 108 -3.25 1.32 2.48
N VAL A 109 -3.56 1.10 1.22
CA VAL A 109 -3.99 -0.20 0.69
C VAL A 109 -2.90 -0.68 -0.25
N VAL A 110 -2.22 -1.75 0.13
CA VAL A 110 -1.14 -2.37 -0.64
C VAL A 110 -1.71 -3.58 -1.36
N GLY A 111 -1.70 -3.57 -2.69
CA GLY A 111 -2.28 -4.65 -3.49
C GLY A 111 -3.72 -4.97 -3.10
N GLU A 112 -4.01 -6.23 -2.83
CA GLU A 112 -5.33 -6.68 -2.37
C GLU A 112 -5.50 -6.43 -0.85
N PRO A 113 -6.66 -5.94 -0.38
CA PRO A 113 -6.90 -5.62 1.02
C PRO A 113 -7.20 -6.88 1.86
N THR A 114 -6.25 -7.81 1.93
CA THR A 114 -6.38 -9.17 2.47
C THR A 114 -6.84 -9.23 3.93
N ASN A 115 -6.52 -8.22 4.73
CA ASN A 115 -6.87 -8.12 6.16
C ASN A 115 -8.06 -7.18 6.44
N LEU A 116 -8.82 -6.77 5.42
CA LEU A 116 -9.84 -5.71 5.54
C LEU A 116 -10.88 -6.01 6.62
N GLU A 117 -11.37 -7.25 6.72
CA GLU A 117 -12.38 -7.62 7.72
C GLU A 117 -11.82 -7.55 9.15
N LYS A 118 -10.58 -8.00 9.35
CA LYS A 118 -9.90 -7.87 10.65
C LYS A 118 -9.73 -6.40 11.05
N VAL A 119 -9.30 -5.55 10.11
CA VAL A 119 -9.15 -4.11 10.35
C VAL A 119 -10.50 -3.46 10.66
N ARG A 120 -11.59 -3.85 9.99
CA ARG A 120 -12.95 -3.40 10.29
C ARG A 120 -13.41 -3.83 11.69
N GLU A 121 -13.11 -5.07 12.07
CA GLU A 121 -13.44 -5.57 13.43
C GLU A 121 -12.71 -4.75 14.50
N VAL A 122 -11.40 -4.54 14.36
CA VAL A 122 -10.61 -3.70 15.29
C VAL A 122 -11.17 -2.28 15.32
N ALA A 123 -11.40 -1.68 14.15
CA ALA A 123 -11.93 -0.32 14.03
C ALA A 123 -13.30 -0.16 14.73
N SER A 124 -14.14 -1.18 14.71
CA SER A 124 -15.46 -1.15 15.35
C SER A 124 -15.40 -0.97 16.87
N LYS A 125 -14.28 -1.39 17.50
CA LYS A 125 -14.03 -1.30 18.94
C LYS A 125 -13.36 0.03 19.33
N LEU A 126 -12.87 0.80 18.36
CA LEU A 126 -12.23 2.09 18.60
C LEU A 126 -13.25 3.17 18.97
N VAL A 127 -12.82 4.08 19.85
CA VAL A 127 -13.64 5.20 20.35
C VAL A 127 -13.03 6.56 19.97
N GLY A 128 -13.82 7.60 20.15
CA GLY A 128 -13.35 8.97 19.93
C GLY A 128 -12.89 9.24 18.48
N PRO A 129 -11.78 9.98 18.31
CA PRO A 129 -11.30 10.42 16.99
C PRO A 129 -10.88 9.28 16.06
N TYR A 130 -10.49 8.14 16.58
CA TYR A 130 -10.17 6.93 15.79
C TYR A 130 -11.34 6.46 14.92
N ARG A 131 -12.59 6.77 15.30
CA ARG A 131 -13.79 6.40 14.52
C ARG A 131 -13.80 6.96 13.10
N ARG A 132 -12.99 7.98 12.80
CA ARG A 132 -12.82 8.46 11.42
C ARG A 132 -12.24 7.41 10.48
N ILE A 133 -11.49 6.45 11.02
CA ILE A 133 -10.99 5.29 10.26
C ILE A 133 -12.14 4.47 9.69
N ILE A 134 -13.24 4.27 10.46
CA ILE A 134 -14.42 3.52 10.00
C ILE A 134 -14.99 4.13 8.71
N GLY A 135 -15.07 5.47 8.64
CA GLY A 135 -15.54 6.16 7.45
C GLY A 135 -14.64 5.94 6.23
N LYS A 136 -13.32 5.84 6.45
CA LYS A 136 -12.35 5.55 5.38
C LYS A 136 -12.44 4.09 4.93
N LEU A 137 -12.54 3.14 5.86
CA LEU A 137 -12.65 1.71 5.55
C LEU A 137 -13.89 1.36 4.71
N LYS A 138 -14.97 2.15 4.82
CA LYS A 138 -16.17 1.99 3.95
C LYS A 138 -15.87 2.27 2.48
N LYS A 139 -14.81 3.01 2.17
CA LYS A 139 -14.37 3.34 0.80
C LYS A 139 -13.41 2.30 0.22
N VAL A 140 -12.91 1.38 1.03
CA VAL A 140 -12.05 0.28 0.60
C VAL A 140 -12.94 -0.89 0.20
N SER A 141 -12.86 -1.32 -1.06
CA SER A 141 -13.58 -2.49 -1.57
C SER A 141 -13.00 -3.78 -0.98
N ALA A 142 -13.84 -4.81 -0.85
CA ALA A 142 -13.35 -6.14 -0.50
C ALA A 142 -12.43 -6.69 -1.60
N PRO A 143 -11.54 -7.64 -1.27
CA PRO A 143 -10.73 -8.35 -2.26
C PRO A 143 -11.62 -8.96 -3.35
N LYS A 144 -11.12 -8.98 -4.57
CA LYS A 144 -11.83 -9.61 -5.71
C LYS A 144 -11.65 -11.11 -5.69
#